data_9890f32491aa8a33238e0c968a0d3d63
#
_entry.id   9890f32491aa8a33238e0c968a0d3d63
#
_cell.length_a   1.000
_cell.length_b   1.000
_cell.length_c   1.000
_cell.angle_alpha   90.00
_cell.angle_beta   90.00
_cell.angle_gamma   90.00
#
_symmetry.space_group_name_H-M   'P 1'
#
loop_
_entity.id
_entity.type
_entity.pdbx_description
1 polymer ?
#
loop_
_entity_poly.entity_id
_entity_poly.type
_entity_poly.pdbx_seq_one_letter_code
_entity_poly.pdbx_strand_id
1 'polypeptide(L)'
;MEWKCDIARFQETKIDCTSSAIVRSLCGSPFVDRVVLDANHSAGGVLMMWDRRVFEKVDCFVGSSSVSINFKGVVDGFDWFCAGVYGPTDHSLRDALWEELDSMKVHWSLAWCLIGDFNVIRYPAERLDCTSFNPATFDFLDFNENNNMVNLLIKEKKKNLVNLPLEGR
;
A
#
# COMPACT_ATOMS: atom_id res chain seq x y z
N MET A 1 -4.33 9.76 20.98
CA MET A 1 -4.61 8.38 20.46
C MET A 1 -3.25 7.75 20.19
N GLU A 2 -2.90 6.70 20.89
CA GLU A 2 -1.59 6.07 20.70
C GLU A 2 -1.65 5.19 19.45
N TRP A 3 -0.79 5.46 18.48
CA TRP A 3 -0.67 4.70 17.27
C TRP A 3 -0.08 3.31 17.58
N LYS A 4 -0.83 2.25 17.33
CA LYS A 4 -0.43 0.86 17.61
C LYS A 4 -0.08 0.08 16.34
N CYS A 5 0.31 0.77 15.29
CA CYS A 5 0.57 0.16 14.00
C CYS A 5 2.02 0.44 13.60
N ASP A 6 2.79 -0.59 13.28
CA ASP A 6 4.21 -0.44 12.95
C ASP A 6 4.40 0.07 11.52
N ILE A 7 3.48 -0.28 10.62
CA ILE A 7 3.42 0.23 9.24
C ILE A 7 1.98 0.65 8.95
N ALA A 8 1.82 1.77 8.27
CA ALA A 8 0.55 2.24 7.77
C ALA A 8 0.66 2.72 6.33
N ARG A 9 -0.41 2.48 5.59
CA ARG A 9 -0.59 2.97 4.24
C ARG A 9 -1.86 3.79 4.15
N PHE A 10 -1.77 4.93 3.48
CA PHE A 10 -2.90 5.77 3.08
C PHE A 10 -2.92 5.92 1.57
N GLN A 11 -4.10 5.94 1.00
CA GLN A 11 -4.33 6.16 -0.42
C GLN A 11 -5.20 7.39 -0.63
N GLU A 12 -5.24 7.86 -1.89
CA GLU A 12 -6.00 9.05 -2.27
C GLU A 12 -5.63 10.29 -1.43
N THR A 13 -4.37 10.36 -1.01
CA THR A 13 -3.87 11.48 -0.24
C THR A 13 -3.82 12.72 -1.14
N LYS A 14 -4.89 13.50 -1.13
CA LYS A 14 -4.98 14.80 -1.80
C LYS A 14 -4.25 15.92 -1.06
N ILE A 15 -3.60 15.56 0.03
CA ILE A 15 -2.87 16.48 0.91
C ILE A 15 -1.42 16.45 0.48
N ASP A 16 -0.77 17.60 0.45
CA ASP A 16 0.68 17.70 0.38
C ASP A 16 1.29 17.07 1.65
N CYS A 17 1.47 15.74 1.59
CA CYS A 17 1.97 14.92 2.69
C CYS A 17 3.48 15.08 2.91
N THR A 18 4.11 16.08 2.28
CA THR A 18 5.53 16.38 2.44
C THR A 18 5.85 16.97 3.80
N SER A 19 4.89 17.61 4.45
CA SER A 19 5.08 18.25 5.76
C SER A 19 5.21 17.23 6.91
N SER A 20 6.36 17.27 7.61
CA SER A 20 6.58 16.49 8.84
C SER A 20 5.54 16.79 9.94
N ALA A 21 4.95 17.98 9.93
CA ALA A 21 3.91 18.36 10.89
C ALA A 21 2.62 17.56 10.66
N ILE A 22 2.21 17.36 9.40
CA ILE A 22 1.03 16.57 9.05
C ILE A 22 1.24 15.11 9.46
N VAL A 23 2.40 14.52 9.13
CA VAL A 23 2.71 13.13 9.50
C VAL A 23 2.69 12.94 11.02
N ARG A 24 3.28 13.86 11.79
CA ARG A 24 3.23 13.81 13.25
C ARG A 24 1.82 13.93 13.80
N SER A 25 0.97 14.76 13.18
CA SER A 25 -0.43 14.90 13.59
C SER A 25 -1.25 13.64 13.34
N LEU A 26 -0.96 12.92 12.25
CA LEU A 26 -1.62 11.65 11.92
C LEU A 26 -1.22 10.52 12.88
N CYS A 27 0.04 10.46 13.27
CA CYS A 27 0.59 9.32 14.02
C CYS A 27 0.78 9.59 15.52
N GLY A 28 0.85 10.85 15.93
CA GLY A 28 1.11 11.24 17.33
C GLY A 28 2.51 10.81 17.83
N SER A 29 3.42 10.40 16.95
CA SER A 29 4.76 9.92 17.28
C SER A 29 5.85 10.64 16.49
N PRO A 30 6.95 11.06 17.15
CA PRO A 30 8.09 11.65 16.47
C PRO A 30 8.98 10.61 15.76
N PHE A 31 8.74 9.33 15.99
CA PHE A 31 9.56 8.22 15.47
C PHE A 31 9.06 7.67 14.13
N VAL A 32 8.07 8.31 13.54
CA VAL A 32 7.51 7.90 12.24
C VAL A 32 8.32 8.51 11.10
N ASP A 33 8.65 7.66 10.14
CA ASP A 33 9.19 8.06 8.84
C ASP A 33 8.22 7.72 7.72
N ARG A 34 8.47 8.20 6.50
CA ARG A 34 7.54 8.06 5.38
C ARG A 34 8.20 8.05 4.02
N VAL A 35 7.47 7.49 3.04
CA VAL A 35 7.69 7.67 1.59
C VAL A 35 6.33 7.99 0.95
N VAL A 36 6.34 8.87 -0.02
CA VAL A 36 5.13 9.36 -0.71
C VAL A 36 5.26 9.10 -2.20
N LEU A 37 4.20 8.60 -2.79
CA LEU A 37 3.92 8.70 -4.22
C LEU A 37 2.88 9.81 -4.38
N ASP A 38 3.26 10.90 -5.03
CA ASP A 38 2.36 12.03 -5.24
C ASP A 38 1.22 11.66 -6.21
N ALA A 39 0.08 12.28 -6.02
CA ALA A 39 -1.05 12.11 -6.91
C ALA A 39 -0.73 12.72 -8.30
N ASN A 40 -0.68 11.88 -9.33
CA ASN A 40 -0.58 12.34 -10.71
C ASN A 40 -1.98 12.40 -11.33
N HIS A 41 -2.48 13.59 -11.62
CA HIS A 41 -3.71 13.97 -12.36
C HIS A 41 -4.90 13.00 -12.36
N SER A 42 -4.72 11.69 -12.38
CA SER A 42 -5.77 10.68 -12.43
C SER A 42 -5.62 9.55 -11.41
N ALA A 43 -4.46 9.41 -10.77
CA ALA A 43 -4.22 8.42 -9.74
C ALA A 43 -4.04 9.09 -8.38
N GLY A 44 -4.75 8.63 -7.37
CA GLY A 44 -4.58 9.11 -6.00
C GLY A 44 -3.20 8.75 -5.46
N GLY A 45 -2.60 9.65 -4.67
CA GLY A 45 -1.31 9.43 -4.05
C GLY A 45 -1.31 8.27 -3.05
N VAL A 46 -0.13 7.71 -2.80
CA VAL A 46 0.12 6.70 -1.77
C VAL A 46 1.09 7.25 -0.75
N LEU A 47 0.72 7.19 0.52
CA LEU A 47 1.60 7.52 1.63
C LEU A 47 1.88 6.25 2.43
N MET A 48 3.13 5.83 2.47
CA MET A 48 3.62 4.76 3.34
C MET A 48 4.31 5.38 4.54
N MET A 49 3.95 4.93 5.76
CA MET A 49 4.56 5.38 7.01
C MET A 49 4.93 4.20 7.88
N TRP A 50 6.01 4.31 8.64
CA TRP A 50 6.46 3.27 9.57
C TRP A 50 7.13 3.83 10.82
N ASP A 51 7.17 3.03 11.89
CA ASP A 51 7.91 3.36 13.11
C ASP A 51 9.38 2.95 12.96
N ARG A 52 10.29 3.94 12.99
CA ARG A 52 11.75 3.74 12.86
C ARG A 52 12.36 2.93 14.03
N ARG A 53 11.63 2.76 15.11
CA ARG A 53 12.08 1.92 16.24
C ARG A 53 11.86 0.43 15.94
N VAL A 54 10.99 0.11 14.98
CA VAL A 54 10.65 -1.27 14.58
C VAL A 54 11.33 -1.64 13.28
N PHE A 55 11.31 -0.75 12.29
CA PHE A 55 11.86 -0.99 10.97
C PHE A 55 12.80 0.13 10.52
N GLU A 56 13.99 -0.27 10.08
CA GLU A 56 14.92 0.58 9.35
C GLU A 56 14.61 0.48 7.84
N LYS A 57 14.52 1.63 7.16
CA LYS A 57 14.44 1.66 5.70
C LYS A 57 15.84 1.49 5.12
N VAL A 58 16.04 0.39 4.39
CA VAL A 58 17.30 0.12 3.69
C VAL A 58 17.30 0.79 2.32
N ASP A 59 16.19 0.66 1.57
CA ASP A 59 16.03 1.18 0.23
C ASP A 59 14.55 1.46 -0.06
N CYS A 60 14.25 2.19 -1.13
CA CYS A 60 12.87 2.37 -1.57
C CYS A 60 12.80 2.65 -3.07
N PHE A 61 11.68 2.24 -3.65
CA PHE A 61 11.32 2.54 -5.03
C PHE A 61 9.93 3.19 -5.04
N VAL A 62 9.81 4.30 -5.77
CA VAL A 62 8.54 4.99 -6.02
C VAL A 62 8.21 4.81 -7.49
N GLY A 63 7.23 3.99 -7.75
CA GLY A 63 6.76 3.66 -9.09
C GLY A 63 5.63 4.57 -9.56
N SER A 64 4.89 4.11 -10.55
CA SER A 64 3.71 4.81 -11.10
C SER A 64 2.44 4.52 -10.31
N SER A 65 2.34 3.35 -9.69
CA SER A 65 1.15 2.86 -8.97
C SER A 65 1.48 2.26 -7.61
N SER A 66 2.76 2.21 -7.22
CA SER A 66 3.18 1.66 -5.94
C SER A 66 4.33 2.43 -5.30
N VAL A 67 4.44 2.25 -4.00
CA VAL A 67 5.62 2.61 -3.20
C VAL A 67 6.12 1.34 -2.56
N SER A 68 7.30 0.90 -2.94
CA SER A 68 7.96 -0.29 -2.40
C SER A 68 9.12 0.13 -1.49
N ILE A 69 9.17 -0.42 -0.28
CA ILE A 69 10.18 -0.09 0.72
C ILE A 69 10.82 -1.37 1.23
N ASN A 70 12.13 -1.46 1.07
CA ASN A 70 12.93 -2.50 1.67
C ASN A 70 13.20 -2.15 3.14
N PHE A 71 12.76 -3.00 4.03
CA PHE A 71 12.87 -2.86 5.47
C PHE A 71 13.80 -3.88 6.07
N LYS A 72 14.50 -3.45 7.11
CA LYS A 72 15.21 -4.31 8.05
C LYS A 72 14.60 -4.18 9.44
N GLY A 73 14.26 -5.31 10.04
CA GLY A 73 13.78 -5.34 11.43
C GLY A 73 14.87 -4.89 12.39
N VAL A 74 14.56 -3.91 13.22
CA VAL A 74 15.55 -3.34 14.18
C VAL A 74 15.98 -4.36 15.24
N VAL A 75 15.06 -5.25 15.65
CA VAL A 75 15.31 -6.23 16.72
C VAL A 75 15.87 -7.54 16.19
N ASP A 76 15.29 -8.06 15.10
CA ASP A 76 15.58 -9.39 14.57
C ASP A 76 16.49 -9.38 13.33
N GLY A 77 16.72 -8.19 12.75
CA GLY A 77 17.51 -8.02 11.53
C GLY A 77 16.87 -8.64 10.28
N PHE A 78 15.57 -9.00 10.33
CA PHE A 78 14.89 -9.62 9.21
C PHE A 78 14.71 -8.64 8.05
N ASP A 79 15.22 -9.03 6.87
CA ASP A 79 15.11 -8.24 5.65
C ASP A 79 13.88 -8.67 4.84
N TRP A 80 13.05 -7.71 4.48
CA TRP A 80 11.83 -7.91 3.68
C TRP A 80 11.40 -6.62 3.02
N PHE A 81 10.49 -6.66 2.06
CA PHE A 81 9.94 -5.42 1.53
C PHE A 81 8.42 -5.38 1.56
N CYS A 82 7.89 -4.17 1.65
CA CYS A 82 6.46 -3.89 1.62
C CYS A 82 6.17 -2.95 0.46
N ALA A 83 5.22 -3.33 -0.40
CA ALA A 83 4.73 -2.46 -1.44
C ALA A 83 3.31 -1.98 -1.12
N GLY A 84 3.15 -0.67 -1.00
CA GLY A 84 1.87 0.01 -0.91
C GLY A 84 1.33 0.29 -2.30
N VAL A 85 0.24 -0.38 -2.69
CA VAL A 85 -0.29 -0.35 -4.05
C VAL A 85 -1.58 0.46 -4.13
N TYR A 86 -1.68 1.33 -5.14
CA TYR A 86 -2.95 1.91 -5.59
C TYR A 86 -3.10 1.61 -7.09
N GLY A 87 -3.74 0.49 -7.38
CA GLY A 87 -3.88 -0.03 -8.72
C GLY A 87 -4.70 0.89 -9.62
N PRO A 88 -4.38 0.96 -10.91
CA PRO A 88 -5.15 1.73 -11.87
C PRO A 88 -6.55 1.13 -12.04
N THR A 89 -7.54 2.00 -12.21
CA THR A 89 -8.91 1.59 -12.55
C THR A 89 -9.01 1.13 -14.00
N ASP A 90 -8.16 1.67 -14.87
CA ASP A 90 -8.06 1.28 -16.27
C ASP A 90 -7.31 -0.06 -16.39
N HIS A 91 -7.95 -1.03 -17.05
CA HIS A 91 -7.38 -2.35 -17.27
C HIS A 91 -6.08 -2.29 -18.11
N SER A 92 -6.01 -1.41 -19.10
CA SER A 92 -4.83 -1.28 -19.96
C SER A 92 -3.56 -0.83 -19.24
N LEU A 93 -3.69 -0.25 -18.04
CA LEU A 93 -2.56 0.21 -17.22
C LEU A 93 -2.13 -0.81 -16.15
N ARG A 94 -2.86 -1.93 -15.99
CA ARG A 94 -2.56 -2.91 -14.94
C ARG A 94 -1.35 -3.76 -15.25
N ASP A 95 -1.10 -4.04 -16.52
CA ASP A 95 0.10 -4.81 -16.91
C ASP A 95 1.36 -4.10 -16.44
N ALA A 96 1.42 -2.77 -16.56
CA ALA A 96 2.53 -1.97 -16.05
C ALA A 96 2.68 -2.06 -14.52
N LEU A 97 1.57 -2.20 -13.77
CA LEU A 97 1.63 -2.42 -12.32
C LEU A 97 2.22 -3.80 -11.99
N TRP A 98 1.80 -4.85 -12.71
CA TRP A 98 2.36 -6.19 -12.46
C TRP A 98 3.84 -6.25 -12.79
N GLU A 99 4.27 -5.66 -13.90
CA GLU A 99 5.68 -5.54 -14.29
C GLU A 99 6.49 -4.73 -13.26
N GLU A 100 5.93 -3.64 -12.73
CA GLU A 100 6.55 -2.83 -11.68
C GLU A 100 6.80 -3.65 -10.42
N LEU A 101 5.80 -4.40 -9.94
CA LEU A 101 5.90 -5.21 -8.73
C LEU A 101 6.85 -6.42 -8.93
N ASP A 102 6.78 -7.10 -10.07
CA ASP A 102 7.67 -8.21 -10.40
C ASP A 102 9.13 -7.75 -10.50
N SER A 103 9.37 -6.56 -11.07
CA SER A 103 10.70 -5.97 -11.13
C SER A 103 11.28 -5.74 -9.73
N MET A 104 10.48 -5.27 -8.77
CA MET A 104 10.94 -5.06 -7.40
C MET A 104 11.21 -6.38 -6.68
N LYS A 105 10.38 -7.40 -6.92
CA LYS A 105 10.60 -8.75 -6.39
C LYS A 105 11.93 -9.36 -6.89
N VAL A 106 12.22 -9.18 -8.17
CA VAL A 106 13.48 -9.64 -8.75
C VAL A 106 14.67 -8.84 -8.21
N HIS A 107 14.51 -7.51 -8.11
CA HIS A 107 15.58 -6.60 -7.68
C HIS A 107 16.05 -6.89 -6.25
N TRP A 108 15.14 -7.02 -5.29
CA TRP A 108 15.52 -7.28 -3.90
C TRP A 108 15.58 -8.76 -3.55
N SER A 109 14.86 -9.63 -4.24
CA SER A 109 14.82 -11.08 -3.99
C SER A 109 14.58 -11.44 -2.51
N LEU A 110 13.71 -10.70 -1.84
CA LEU A 110 13.37 -10.82 -0.43
C LEU A 110 11.95 -11.36 -0.24
N ALA A 111 11.64 -11.75 1.00
CA ALA A 111 10.24 -11.91 1.41
C ALA A 111 9.50 -10.58 1.23
N TRP A 112 8.23 -10.62 0.82
CA TRP A 112 7.49 -9.41 0.53
C TRP A 112 6.03 -9.44 0.95
N CYS A 113 5.48 -8.25 1.14
CA CYS A 113 4.09 -8.04 1.47
C CYS A 113 3.50 -6.95 0.58
N LEU A 114 2.32 -7.19 0.01
CA LEU A 114 1.58 -6.20 -0.76
C LEU A 114 0.38 -5.73 0.07
N ILE A 115 0.24 -4.42 0.20
CA ILE A 115 -0.89 -3.81 0.90
C ILE A 115 -1.51 -2.72 0.04
N GLY A 116 -2.81 -2.77 -0.19
CA GLY A 116 -3.44 -1.71 -0.96
C GLY A 116 -4.75 -2.06 -1.62
N ASP A 117 -5.16 -1.15 -2.47
CA ASP A 117 -6.30 -1.31 -3.36
C ASP A 117 -5.78 -1.55 -4.78
N PHE A 118 -5.99 -2.76 -5.27
CA PHE A 118 -5.60 -3.15 -6.63
C PHE A 118 -6.62 -2.73 -7.69
N ASN A 119 -7.75 -2.17 -7.27
CA ASN A 119 -8.90 -1.84 -8.14
C ASN A 119 -9.34 -3.02 -9.04
N VAL A 120 -9.14 -4.25 -8.55
CA VAL A 120 -9.55 -5.49 -9.17
C VAL A 120 -10.01 -6.47 -8.08
N ILE A 121 -11.07 -7.21 -8.36
CA ILE A 121 -11.57 -8.25 -7.47
C ILE A 121 -10.87 -9.58 -7.75
N ARG A 122 -10.62 -10.36 -6.71
CA ARG A 122 -10.09 -11.71 -6.82
C ARG A 122 -11.20 -12.73 -7.08
N TYR A 123 -12.34 -12.50 -6.45
CA TYR A 123 -13.53 -13.37 -6.61
C TYR A 123 -14.77 -12.51 -6.86
N PRO A 124 -15.71 -12.98 -7.69
CA PRO A 124 -16.97 -12.26 -7.93
C PRO A 124 -17.72 -11.89 -6.65
N ALA A 125 -17.65 -12.74 -5.61
CA ALA A 125 -18.30 -12.51 -4.32
C ALA A 125 -17.79 -11.28 -3.54
N GLU A 126 -16.66 -10.70 -3.92
CA GLU A 126 -16.10 -9.48 -3.31
C GLU A 126 -16.80 -8.20 -3.80
N ARG A 127 -17.63 -8.31 -4.82
CA ARG A 127 -18.37 -7.19 -5.40
C ARG A 127 -19.85 -7.50 -5.51
N LEU A 128 -20.70 -6.58 -5.05
CA LEU A 128 -22.14 -6.67 -5.21
C LEU A 128 -22.50 -6.76 -6.70
N ASP A 129 -23.45 -7.61 -7.04
CA ASP A 129 -23.98 -7.83 -8.40
C ASP A 129 -22.94 -8.31 -9.43
N CYS A 130 -21.83 -8.87 -8.98
CA CYS A 130 -20.83 -9.47 -9.85
C CYS A 130 -20.98 -10.99 -9.85
N THR A 131 -21.36 -11.54 -11.00
CA THR A 131 -21.61 -12.99 -11.17
C THR A 131 -20.58 -13.70 -12.03
N SER A 132 -19.64 -12.95 -12.64
CA SER A 132 -18.66 -13.50 -13.57
C SER A 132 -17.28 -12.90 -13.37
N PHE A 133 -16.27 -13.69 -13.71
CA PHE A 133 -14.90 -13.21 -13.80
C PHE A 133 -14.74 -12.33 -15.04
N ASN A 134 -13.97 -11.25 -14.90
CA ASN A 134 -13.53 -10.43 -16.03
C ASN A 134 -12.04 -10.71 -16.33
N PRO A 135 -11.51 -10.29 -17.48
CA PRO A 135 -10.10 -10.50 -17.83
C PRO A 135 -9.14 -10.03 -16.75
N ALA A 136 -9.37 -8.85 -16.16
CA ALA A 136 -8.52 -8.31 -15.11
C ALA A 136 -8.47 -9.18 -13.85
N THR A 137 -9.55 -9.92 -13.57
CA THR A 137 -9.56 -10.88 -12.44
C THR A 137 -8.62 -12.05 -12.71
N PHE A 138 -8.57 -12.54 -13.96
CA PHE A 138 -7.65 -13.60 -14.33
C PHE A 138 -6.20 -13.15 -14.24
N ASP A 139 -5.87 -11.96 -14.75
CA ASP A 139 -4.51 -11.40 -14.66
C ASP A 139 -4.06 -11.25 -13.20
N PHE A 140 -4.98 -10.83 -12.32
CA PHE A 140 -4.71 -10.73 -10.89
C PHE A 140 -4.52 -12.09 -10.21
N LEU A 141 -5.29 -13.09 -10.61
CA LEU A 141 -5.12 -14.46 -10.12
C LEU A 141 -3.79 -15.04 -10.59
N ASP A 142 -3.45 -14.88 -11.85
CA ASP A 142 -2.17 -15.35 -12.42
C ASP A 142 -0.99 -14.67 -11.74
N PHE A 143 -1.06 -13.35 -11.50
CA PHE A 143 -0.04 -12.62 -10.73
C PHE A 143 0.12 -13.21 -9.33
N ASN A 144 -0.98 -13.48 -8.63
CA ASN A 144 -0.92 -14.07 -7.28
C ASN A 144 -0.32 -15.47 -7.28
N GLU A 145 -0.69 -16.32 -8.24
CA GLU A 145 -0.19 -17.69 -8.36
C GLU A 145 1.29 -17.72 -8.73
N ASN A 146 1.71 -16.95 -9.75
CA ASN A 146 3.10 -16.85 -10.19
C ASN A 146 4.02 -16.32 -9.08
N ASN A 147 3.48 -15.53 -8.18
CA ASN A 147 4.20 -14.94 -7.07
C ASN A 147 4.06 -15.71 -5.76
N ASN A 148 3.34 -16.84 -5.73
CA ASN A 148 3.03 -17.63 -4.53
C ASN A 148 2.44 -16.76 -3.39
N MET A 149 1.54 -15.84 -3.74
CA MET A 149 0.95 -14.92 -2.77
C MET A 149 -0.07 -15.61 -1.89
N VAL A 150 0.00 -15.35 -0.59
CA VAL A 150 -0.97 -15.82 0.40
C VAL A 150 -1.81 -14.65 0.87
N ASN A 151 -3.13 -14.81 0.83
CA ASN A 151 -4.03 -13.79 1.34
C ASN A 151 -4.02 -13.80 2.87
N LEU A 152 -3.59 -12.69 3.46
CA LEU A 152 -3.63 -12.51 4.91
C LEU A 152 -5.02 -12.08 5.33
N LEU A 153 -5.68 -12.88 6.17
CA LEU A 153 -6.96 -12.52 6.76
C LEU A 153 -6.76 -11.33 7.72
N ILE A 154 -7.18 -10.16 7.28
CA ILE A 154 -7.19 -8.96 8.11
C ILE A 154 -8.35 -9.09 9.08
N LYS A 155 -8.07 -9.17 10.38
CA LYS A 155 -9.10 -9.00 11.41
C LYS A 155 -9.50 -7.53 11.42
N GLU A 156 -10.59 -7.19 10.76
CA GLU A 156 -11.20 -5.86 10.89
C GLU A 156 -11.60 -5.64 12.35
N LYS A 157 -10.85 -4.82 13.07
CA LYS A 157 -11.42 -4.15 14.22
C LYS A 157 -12.40 -3.13 13.65
N LYS A 158 -13.70 -3.28 13.94
CA LYS A 158 -14.71 -2.26 13.65
C LYS A 158 -14.17 -0.91 14.11
N LYS A 159 -13.64 -0.12 13.19
CA LYS A 159 -13.29 1.26 13.45
C LYS A 159 -14.58 2.04 13.35
N ASN A 160 -14.94 2.73 14.42
CA ASN A 160 -15.83 3.87 14.31
C ASN A 160 -15.15 4.85 13.35
N LEU A 161 -15.70 5.00 12.17
CA LEU A 161 -15.37 6.08 11.25
C LEU A 161 -15.69 7.38 12.00
N VAL A 162 -14.67 8.05 12.51
CA VAL A 162 -14.79 9.42 12.94
C VAL A 162 -14.87 10.23 11.66
N ASN A 163 -16.10 10.60 11.27
CA ASN A 163 -16.31 11.64 10.28
C ASN A 163 -15.73 12.91 10.86
N LEU A 164 -14.56 13.32 10.39
CA LEU A 164 -14.06 14.66 10.60
C LEU A 164 -14.97 15.60 9.79
N PRO A 165 -15.70 16.52 10.43
CA PRO A 165 -16.47 17.52 9.69
C PRO A 165 -15.47 18.36 8.88
N LEU A 166 -15.68 18.41 7.58
CA LEU A 166 -15.10 19.44 6.72
C LEU A 166 -15.83 20.74 7.06
N GLU A 167 -15.40 21.44 8.10
CA GLU A 167 -15.80 22.83 8.27
C GLU A 167 -15.03 23.67 7.26
N GLY A 168 -15.82 24.19 6.33
CA GLY A 168 -15.37 25.13 5.33
C GLY A 168 -15.09 26.52 5.92
N ARG A 169 -14.12 27.15 5.37
CA ARG A 169 -14.18 28.54 4.84
C ARG A 169 -12.90 28.86 4.12
#